data_b5e3bd3ca81e9bd3edd6ad0b92382470
#
_entry.id   b5e3bd3ca81e9bd3edd6ad0b92382470
#
_cell.length_a   1.000
_cell.length_b   1.000
_cell.length_c   1.000
_cell.angle_alpha   90.00
_cell.angle_beta   90.00
_cell.angle_gamma   90.00
#
_symmetry.space_group_name_H-M   'P 1'
#
loop_
_entity.id
_entity.type
_entity.pdbx_description
1 polymer ?
#
loop_
_entity_poly.entity_id
_entity_poly.type
_entity_poly.pdbx_seq_one_letter_code
_entity_poly.pdbx_strand_id
1 'polypeptide(L)'
;PLYSSAASDVYKRQTKLYRIMDNLEHILAIELMNAAQGIDFRRPAKTSPVLERFLHEYRKEVPFVKEDIVMYKEIHKTVAFLNRTKFDY
;
A
#
# COMPACT_ATOMS: atom_id res chain seq x y z
N PRO A 1 29.24 -19.44 22.03
CA PRO A 1 29.34 -20.42 20.97
C PRO A 1 28.95 -19.84 19.61
N LEU A 2 29.58 -20.35 18.56
CA LEU A 2 29.39 -19.89 17.20
C LEU A 2 27.93 -20.01 16.73
N TYR A 3 27.25 -21.06 17.17
CA TYR A 3 25.86 -21.30 16.79
C TYR A 3 24.93 -20.19 17.27
N SER A 4 25.09 -19.73 18.50
CA SER A 4 24.28 -18.67 19.07
C SER A 4 24.47 -17.35 18.32
N SER A 5 25.73 -17.08 17.96
CA SER A 5 26.08 -15.87 17.22
C SER A 5 25.47 -15.88 15.81
N ALA A 6 25.63 -17.02 15.09
CA ALA A 6 25.10 -17.19 13.74
C ALA A 6 23.55 -17.09 13.73
N ALA A 7 22.90 -17.77 14.68
CA ALA A 7 21.44 -17.73 14.80
C ALA A 7 20.93 -16.31 15.09
N SER A 8 21.64 -15.58 15.96
CA SER A 8 21.30 -14.19 16.28
C SER A 8 21.44 -13.29 15.04
N ASP A 9 22.50 -13.48 14.25
CA ASP A 9 22.71 -12.70 13.02
C ASP A 9 21.62 -12.96 11.99
N VAL A 10 21.22 -14.23 11.81
CA VAL A 10 20.12 -14.59 10.90
C VAL A 10 18.83 -13.94 11.35
N TYR A 11 18.52 -14.00 12.64
CA TYR A 11 17.32 -13.39 13.20
C TYR A 11 17.32 -11.87 12.97
N LYS A 12 18.43 -11.20 13.21
CA LYS A 12 18.57 -9.77 13.00
C LYS A 12 18.36 -9.39 11.54
N ARG A 13 18.90 -10.18 10.62
CA ARG A 13 18.73 -9.96 9.17
C ARG A 13 17.29 -10.14 8.75
N GLN A 14 16.61 -11.16 9.26
CA GLN A 14 15.19 -11.38 8.98
C GLN A 14 14.33 -10.24 9.51
N THR A 15 14.56 -9.79 10.73
CA THR A 15 13.85 -8.67 11.33
C THR A 15 14.03 -7.40 10.51
N LYS A 16 15.26 -7.14 10.07
CA LYS A 16 15.56 -5.99 9.22
C LYS A 16 14.84 -6.08 7.88
N LEU A 17 14.81 -7.26 7.27
CA LEU A 17 14.10 -7.48 6.01
C LEU A 17 12.60 -7.22 6.17
N TYR A 18 11.96 -7.71 7.22
CA TYR A 18 10.56 -7.45 7.48
C TYR A 18 10.27 -5.96 7.65
N ARG A 19 11.16 -5.23 8.32
CA ARG A 19 11.01 -3.77 8.44
C ARG A 19 11.11 -3.07 7.11
N ILE A 20 12.00 -3.51 6.23
CA ILE A 20 12.16 -2.95 4.89
C ILE A 20 10.91 -3.23 4.07
N MET A 21 10.36 -4.43 4.12
CA MET A 21 9.14 -4.79 3.41
C MET A 21 7.95 -3.99 3.91
N ASP A 22 7.83 -3.81 5.22
CA ASP A 22 6.79 -3.02 5.85
C ASP A 22 6.85 -1.57 5.39
N ASN A 23 8.04 -0.98 5.39
CA ASN A 23 8.25 0.38 4.91
C ASN A 23 7.92 0.51 3.42
N LEU A 24 8.28 -0.48 2.62
CA LEU A 24 7.97 -0.48 1.19
C LEU A 24 6.45 -0.53 0.96
N GLU A 25 5.74 -1.37 1.71
CA GLU A 25 4.28 -1.43 1.63
C GLU A 25 3.64 -0.08 1.94
N HIS A 26 4.14 0.61 2.96
CA HIS A 26 3.63 1.93 3.32
C HIS A 26 3.91 2.97 2.24
N ILE A 27 5.10 2.93 1.64
CA ILE A 27 5.46 3.83 0.54
C ILE A 27 4.54 3.60 -0.65
N LEU A 28 4.31 2.34 -1.02
CA LEU A 28 3.43 1.99 -2.13
C LEU A 28 1.98 2.40 -1.85
N ALA A 29 1.54 2.25 -0.60
CA ALA A 29 0.21 2.67 -0.19
C ALA A 29 0.03 4.18 -0.35
N ILE A 30 1.00 4.97 0.08
CA ILE A 30 0.98 6.42 -0.06
C ILE A 30 0.98 6.82 -1.55
N GLU A 31 1.79 6.16 -2.37
CA GLU A 31 1.81 6.42 -3.81
C GLU A 31 0.47 6.08 -4.47
N LEU A 32 -0.15 4.97 -4.09
CA LEU A 32 -1.48 4.61 -4.60
C LEU A 32 -2.52 5.65 -4.19
N MET A 33 -2.52 6.10 -2.94
CA MET A 33 -3.43 7.13 -2.47
C MET A 33 -3.29 8.41 -3.28
N ASN A 34 -2.06 8.85 -3.51
CA ASN A 34 -1.79 10.05 -4.29
C ASN A 34 -2.20 9.90 -5.75
N ALA A 35 -1.90 8.75 -6.35
CA ALA A 35 -2.27 8.49 -7.75
C ALA A 35 -3.79 8.45 -7.92
N ALA A 36 -4.50 7.76 -7.03
CA ALA A 36 -5.95 7.67 -7.06
C ALA A 36 -6.59 9.04 -6.89
N GLN A 37 -6.05 9.85 -5.98
CA GLN A 37 -6.52 11.21 -5.73
C GLN A 37 -6.33 12.07 -7.00
N GLY A 38 -5.16 11.96 -7.65
CA GLY A 38 -4.88 12.68 -8.88
C GLY A 38 -5.82 12.31 -10.02
N ILE A 39 -6.16 11.02 -10.15
CA ILE A 39 -7.11 10.56 -11.17
C ILE A 39 -8.52 11.12 -10.88
N ASP A 40 -8.94 11.12 -9.61
CA ASP A 40 -10.25 11.66 -9.23
C ASP A 40 -10.35 13.15 -9.52
N PHE A 41 -9.27 13.91 -9.37
CA PHE A 41 -9.24 15.32 -9.75
C PHE A 41 -9.34 15.56 -11.25
N ARG A 42 -9.03 14.57 -12.06
CA ARG A 42 -9.10 14.67 -13.52
C ARG A 42 -10.43 14.19 -14.10
N ARG A 43 -11.37 13.79 -13.25
CA ARG A 43 -12.70 13.41 -13.74
C ARG A 43 -13.35 14.56 -14.47
N PRO A 44 -14.07 14.35 -15.58
CA PRO A 44 -14.58 13.07 -16.08
C PRO A 44 -13.60 12.28 -16.97
N ALA A 45 -12.34 12.70 -17.11
CA ALA A 45 -11.37 11.92 -17.87
C ALA A 45 -11.16 10.56 -17.19
N LYS A 46 -11.08 9.51 -17.99
CA LYS A 46 -10.95 8.14 -17.48
C LYS A 46 -9.61 7.54 -17.88
N THR A 47 -9.10 6.66 -17.03
CA THR A 47 -7.94 5.84 -17.33
C THR A 47 -8.36 4.55 -18.07
N SER A 48 -7.47 3.57 -18.20
CA SER A 48 -7.79 2.31 -18.88
C SER A 48 -8.91 1.54 -18.15
N PRO A 49 -9.67 0.67 -18.86
CA PRO A 49 -10.73 -0.12 -18.20
C PRO A 49 -10.22 -0.97 -17.04
N VAL A 50 -9.01 -1.51 -17.14
CA VAL A 50 -8.39 -2.32 -16.09
C VAL A 50 -8.15 -1.47 -14.84
N LEU A 51 -7.57 -0.28 -15.01
CA LEU A 51 -7.29 0.64 -13.90
C LEU A 51 -8.58 1.22 -13.31
N GLU A 52 -9.58 1.49 -14.14
CA GLU A 52 -10.89 1.95 -13.64
C GLU A 52 -11.52 0.90 -12.73
N ARG A 53 -11.44 -0.38 -13.09
CA ARG A 53 -11.95 -1.47 -12.25
C ARG A 53 -11.18 -1.54 -10.94
N PHE A 54 -9.87 -1.45 -11.01
CA PHE A 54 -9.01 -1.45 -9.82
C PHE A 54 -9.37 -0.30 -8.88
N LEU A 55 -9.51 0.90 -9.42
CA LEU A 55 -9.87 2.09 -8.65
C LEU A 55 -11.26 1.98 -8.03
N HIS A 56 -12.21 1.39 -8.75
CA HIS A 56 -13.55 1.16 -8.23
C HIS A 56 -13.50 0.26 -6.98
N GLU A 57 -12.75 -0.84 -7.03
CA GLU A 57 -12.59 -1.74 -5.89
C GLU A 57 -11.87 -1.04 -4.74
N TYR A 58 -10.83 -0.25 -5.05
CA TYR A 58 -10.09 0.51 -4.06
C TYR A 58 -10.99 1.52 -3.33
N ARG A 59 -11.83 2.24 -4.06
CA ARG A 59 -12.70 3.26 -3.49
C ARG A 59 -13.83 2.71 -2.62
N LYS A 60 -14.14 1.43 -2.73
CA LYS A 60 -15.08 0.80 -1.80
C LYS A 60 -14.55 0.78 -0.37
N GLU A 61 -13.24 0.79 -0.20
CA GLU A 61 -12.60 0.70 1.11
C GLU A 61 -11.93 1.99 1.55
N VAL A 62 -11.38 2.74 0.59
CA VAL A 62 -10.66 3.98 0.86
C VAL A 62 -11.33 5.10 0.07
N PRO A 63 -12.19 5.89 0.73
CA PRO A 63 -12.93 6.95 0.04
C PRO A 63 -12.02 8.10 -0.39
N PHE A 64 -12.50 8.90 -1.34
CA PHE A 64 -11.82 10.11 -1.78
C PHE A 64 -11.65 11.08 -0.61
N VAL A 65 -10.43 11.62 -0.47
CA VAL A 65 -10.10 12.54 0.60
C VAL A 65 -10.42 13.96 0.13
N LYS A 66 -11.48 14.56 0.69
CA LYS A 66 -11.90 15.92 0.38
C LYS A 66 -11.38 16.95 1.35
N GLU A 67 -11.14 16.53 2.58
CA GLU A 67 -10.70 17.38 3.68
C GLU A 67 -9.56 16.68 4.43
N ASP A 68 -8.89 17.42 5.33
CA ASP A 68 -7.87 16.83 6.18
C ASP A 68 -8.49 15.77 7.08
N ILE A 69 -7.99 14.55 6.96
CA ILE A 69 -8.44 13.40 7.75
C ILE A 69 -7.24 12.77 8.44
N VAL A 70 -7.53 11.79 9.30
CA VAL A 70 -6.48 11.03 9.97
C VAL A 70 -5.85 10.07 8.96
N MET A 71 -4.78 10.51 8.32
CA MET A 71 -4.14 9.83 7.18
C MET A 71 -3.63 8.44 7.52
N TYR A 72 -3.17 8.20 8.75
CA TYR A 72 -2.63 6.89 9.08
C TYR A 72 -3.68 5.77 8.95
N LYS A 73 -4.94 6.08 9.22
CA LYS A 73 -6.04 5.10 9.05
C LYS A 73 -6.23 4.74 7.58
N GLU A 74 -6.17 5.74 6.72
CA GLU A 74 -6.31 5.54 5.28
C GLU A 74 -5.10 4.79 4.71
N ILE A 75 -3.90 5.08 5.20
CA ILE A 75 -2.69 4.35 4.82
C ILE A 75 -2.81 2.88 5.21
N HIS A 76 -3.27 2.58 6.43
CA HIS A 76 -3.45 1.20 6.88
C HIS A 76 -4.51 0.46 6.05
N LYS A 77 -5.62 1.11 5.72
CA LYS A 77 -6.63 0.53 4.83
C LYS A 77 -6.06 0.23 3.45
N THR A 78 -5.25 1.12 2.93
CA THR A 78 -4.61 0.96 1.62
C THR A 78 -3.61 -0.18 1.63
N VAL A 79 -2.79 -0.32 2.68
CA VAL A 79 -1.88 -1.44 2.84
C VAL A 79 -2.66 -2.76 2.88
N ALA A 80 -3.74 -2.81 3.65
CA ALA A 80 -4.59 -4.00 3.73
C ALA A 80 -5.21 -4.34 2.37
N PHE A 81 -5.66 -3.33 1.62
CA PHE A 81 -6.18 -3.51 0.28
C PHE A 81 -5.13 -4.11 -0.66
N LEU A 82 -3.92 -3.56 -0.67
CA LEU A 82 -2.83 -4.05 -1.50
C LEU A 82 -2.46 -5.50 -1.17
N ASN A 83 -2.41 -5.84 0.12
CA ASN A 83 -2.07 -7.20 0.55
C ASN A 83 -3.13 -8.22 0.16
N ARG A 84 -4.39 -7.81 0.10
CA ARG A 84 -5.52 -8.68 -0.23
C ARG A 84 -5.74 -8.79 -1.72
N THR A 85 -5.41 -7.75 -2.48
CA THR A 85 -5.70 -7.69 -3.90
C THR A 85 -4.77 -8.62 -4.69
N LYS A 86 -5.37 -9.44 -5.55
CA LYS A 86 -4.64 -10.27 -6.51
C LYS A 86 -4.65 -9.57 -7.86
N PHE A 87 -3.47 -9.37 -8.40
CA PHE A 87 -3.31 -8.73 -9.70
C PHE A 87 -3.26 -9.79 -10.79
N ASP A 88 -4.40 -10.26 -11.22
CA ASP A 88 -4.56 -11.25 -12.30
C ASP A 88 -4.79 -10.54 -13.64
N TYR A 89 -3.77 -9.84 -14.09
CA TYR A 89 -3.87 -9.05 -15.31
C TYR A 89 -3.00 -9.59 -16.43
#